data_408a56046f426a51af3ccda09cff3484
#
_entry.id   408a56046f426a51af3ccda09cff3484
#
_cell.length_a   1.000
_cell.length_b   1.000
_cell.length_c   1.000
_cell.angle_alpha   90.00
_cell.angle_beta   90.00
_cell.angle_gamma   90.00
#
_symmetry.space_group_name_H-M   'P 1'
#
loop_
_entity.id
_entity.type
_entity.pdbx_description
1 polymer ?
#
loop_
_entity_poly.entity_id
_entity_poly.type
_entity_poly.pdbx_seq_one_letter_code
_entity_poly.pdbx_strand_id
1 'polypeptide(L)'
;MTMNTMKQRINGKTYLLVGLVLLCFTASNVHAVHSTDVEISNNIEFNLPDGAQFEDVVNLTGISTIPLKNASWSIVNISGLTPTTLLSGPYLTSVQPVAEDLFSWSLIVDVADVDCTCYVELNVDEERRGNGGLGNEQHGHDIARLVVYLGENHHRPVFPHEIDHMSESMPESLAEASDHATLLSSEFNISYPIVTAPNSGSIVSVQAMVCPAPYGVCTTTPVEVDMPFTVSENELLLAVDPALIQLDEGVWQFDFTAKDALLRTTHSTRAIFLHDTQAPTISLTLDSVVNESEPIHVYASLDDGYVGAKYSMTWSLEYENEQRRAPLSHEVVSEDHLLLNLTDQGAYTVHLSVRDLAGHLGTASEDFTVLNLRPTARISIEGMVLSDNGRFSVDLQEEWELNASESFDNEVVDYLWVINDDRSVRGTPTLDSTQLSEVGLHQVELIVFDDDGATHSTVVEIEILGKESEESQRGPLLALLALVAIAAFVLVLRNREPSSPDLPKWNTSDSFVSRGTGSTSPRADATVEEDEPRG
;
A
#
# COMPACT_ATOMS: atom_id res chain seq x y z
N MET A 1 -36.94 17.40 -65.10
CA MET A 1 -35.72 17.25 -64.29
C MET A 1 -36.13 17.24 -62.85
N THR A 2 -36.38 16.06 -62.33
CA THR A 2 -37.08 15.76 -61.05
C THR A 2 -36.02 15.51 -59.96
N MET A 3 -36.03 16.36 -58.97
CA MET A 3 -35.19 16.25 -57.76
C MET A 3 -35.89 15.36 -56.73
N ASN A 4 -35.34 14.18 -56.48
CA ASN A 4 -35.79 13.24 -55.46
C ASN A 4 -35.25 13.69 -54.10
N THR A 5 -36.12 14.07 -53.21
CA THR A 5 -35.82 14.31 -51.77
C THR A 5 -35.91 13.03 -50.99
N MET A 6 -34.78 12.50 -50.57
CA MET A 6 -34.64 11.37 -49.66
C MET A 6 -34.93 11.83 -48.23
N LYS A 7 -36.10 11.53 -47.68
CA LYS A 7 -36.46 11.70 -46.30
C LYS A 7 -35.86 10.57 -45.45
N GLN A 8 -34.75 10.87 -44.75
CA GLN A 8 -34.23 9.97 -43.72
C GLN A 8 -35.13 10.04 -42.48
N ARG A 9 -35.79 8.95 -42.14
CA ARG A 9 -36.47 8.74 -40.88
C ARG A 9 -35.43 8.52 -39.77
N ILE A 10 -35.12 9.51 -38.99
CA ILE A 10 -34.31 9.40 -37.79
C ILE A 10 -35.20 8.87 -36.66
N ASN A 11 -34.86 7.71 -36.14
CA ASN A 11 -35.60 7.01 -35.09
C ASN A 11 -35.57 7.81 -33.77
N GLY A 12 -36.75 8.12 -33.20
CA GLY A 12 -36.88 8.90 -31.97
C GLY A 12 -36.24 8.32 -30.71
N LYS A 13 -35.71 7.09 -30.78
CA LYS A 13 -34.92 6.47 -29.68
C LYS A 13 -33.52 7.04 -29.56
N THR A 14 -32.94 7.58 -30.63
CA THR A 14 -31.57 8.15 -30.63
C THR A 14 -31.54 9.50 -29.93
N TYR A 15 -32.64 10.30 -30.03
CA TYR A 15 -32.73 11.57 -29.34
C TYR A 15 -32.93 11.44 -27.83
N LEU A 16 -33.57 10.34 -27.38
CA LEU A 16 -33.75 10.09 -25.95
C LEU A 16 -32.41 9.70 -25.30
N LEU A 17 -31.57 8.96 -26.02
CA LEU A 17 -30.24 8.56 -25.49
C LEU A 17 -29.26 9.73 -25.44
N VAL A 18 -29.28 10.62 -26.47
CA VAL A 18 -28.41 11.82 -26.49
C VAL A 18 -28.88 12.83 -25.46
N GLY A 19 -30.21 12.98 -25.25
CA GLY A 19 -30.74 13.85 -24.19
C GLY A 19 -30.41 13.34 -22.79
N LEU A 20 -30.38 12.02 -22.56
CA LEU A 20 -30.02 11.41 -21.27
C LEU A 20 -28.51 11.53 -20.99
N VAL A 21 -27.68 11.39 -22.02
CA VAL A 21 -26.22 11.57 -21.90
C VAL A 21 -25.86 13.04 -21.66
N LEU A 22 -26.57 14.02 -22.31
CA LEU A 22 -26.35 15.43 -22.02
C LEU A 22 -26.84 15.84 -20.62
N LEU A 23 -27.92 15.22 -20.11
CA LEU A 23 -28.39 15.46 -18.74
C LEU A 23 -27.45 14.87 -17.68
N CYS A 24 -26.68 13.83 -18.00
CA CYS A 24 -25.64 13.32 -17.11
C CYS A 24 -24.39 14.19 -17.05
N PHE A 25 -24.13 15.04 -18.06
CA PHE A 25 -22.98 15.96 -18.07
C PHE A 25 -23.28 17.35 -17.49
N THR A 26 -24.54 17.67 -17.18
CA THR A 26 -24.92 18.95 -16.55
C THR A 26 -25.26 18.82 -15.07
N ALA A 27 -25.14 17.63 -14.48
CA ALA A 27 -25.04 17.52 -13.03
C ALA A 27 -23.60 17.96 -12.63
N SER A 28 -23.36 19.26 -12.71
CA SER A 28 -22.29 19.88 -11.93
C SER A 28 -22.55 19.46 -10.50
N ASN A 29 -21.64 18.66 -9.94
CA ASN A 29 -21.63 18.34 -8.53
C ASN A 29 -21.46 19.67 -7.78
N VAL A 30 -22.56 20.30 -7.45
CA VAL A 30 -22.59 21.30 -6.39
C VAL A 30 -22.36 20.51 -5.11
N HIS A 31 -21.10 20.23 -4.81
CA HIS A 31 -20.72 19.85 -3.48
C HIS A 31 -20.88 21.11 -2.63
N ALA A 32 -22.01 21.23 -1.96
CA ALA A 32 -22.10 22.09 -0.80
C ALA A 32 -21.10 21.51 0.21
N VAL A 33 -19.91 22.09 0.28
CA VAL A 33 -18.98 21.79 1.36
C VAL A 33 -19.59 22.44 2.60
N HIS A 34 -20.14 21.61 3.46
CA HIS A 34 -20.37 22.00 4.83
C HIS A 34 -18.99 22.24 5.43
N SER A 35 -18.73 23.46 5.87
CA SER A 35 -17.64 23.75 6.79
C SER A 35 -17.86 22.86 8.02
N THR A 36 -17.06 21.82 8.11
CA THR A 36 -17.04 20.97 9.30
C THR A 36 -16.23 21.70 10.34
N ASP A 37 -16.78 21.84 11.58
CA ASP A 37 -15.94 21.54 12.71
C ASP A 37 -16.32 22.27 14.00
N VAL A 38 -17.55 22.26 14.31
CA VAL A 38 -17.97 21.89 15.66
C VAL A 38 -19.01 20.82 15.43
N GLU A 39 -18.82 19.61 15.92
CA GLU A 39 -19.91 18.64 15.98
C GLU A 39 -21.01 19.24 16.86
N ILE A 40 -21.82 20.10 16.25
CA ILE A 40 -23.05 20.54 16.87
C ILE A 40 -23.86 19.27 16.97
N SER A 41 -24.14 18.95 18.20
CA SER A 41 -24.85 17.74 18.53
C SER A 41 -26.18 17.71 17.77
N ASN A 42 -26.30 16.81 16.81
CA ASN A 42 -27.57 16.48 16.18
C ASN A 42 -28.56 15.83 17.17
N ASN A 43 -28.14 15.70 18.44
CA ASN A 43 -28.88 15.08 19.51
C ASN A 43 -29.79 16.04 20.24
N ILE A 44 -29.61 17.37 20.10
CA ILE A 44 -30.37 18.40 20.79
C ILE A 44 -30.87 19.41 19.76
N GLU A 45 -32.19 19.53 19.63
CA GLU A 45 -32.85 20.44 18.70
C GLU A 45 -33.64 21.51 19.42
N PHE A 46 -33.59 22.75 18.94
CA PHE A 46 -34.44 23.85 19.33
C PHE A 46 -35.69 23.90 18.45
N ASN A 47 -36.84 24.18 19.03
CA ASN A 47 -38.10 24.37 18.27
C ASN A 47 -38.18 25.74 17.57
N LEU A 48 -37.24 26.63 17.83
CA LEU A 48 -37.14 27.94 17.20
C LEU A 48 -35.93 28.00 16.28
N PRO A 49 -36.06 28.70 15.14
CA PRO A 49 -34.92 28.94 14.27
C PRO A 49 -33.97 29.98 14.87
N ASP A 50 -32.73 30.00 14.38
CA ASP A 50 -31.76 31.05 14.66
C ASP A 50 -32.32 32.44 14.34
N GLY A 51 -31.94 33.43 15.15
CA GLY A 51 -32.42 34.80 15.01
C GLY A 51 -33.71 35.13 15.76
N ALA A 52 -34.20 34.23 16.61
CA ALA A 52 -35.31 34.51 17.47
C ALA A 52 -35.07 35.76 18.36
N GLN A 53 -36.10 36.61 18.55
CA GLN A 53 -36.02 37.85 19.31
C GLN A 53 -36.75 37.72 20.63
N PHE A 54 -36.13 38.25 21.69
CA PHE A 54 -36.72 38.29 23.02
C PHE A 54 -36.43 39.64 23.69
N GLU A 55 -37.42 40.17 24.43
CA GLU A 55 -37.28 41.43 25.18
C GLU A 55 -36.91 41.18 26.63
N ASP A 56 -37.80 40.55 27.40
CA ASP A 56 -37.64 40.39 28.85
C ASP A 56 -37.33 38.95 29.27
N VAL A 57 -37.86 37.96 28.51
CA VAL A 57 -37.77 36.55 28.90
C VAL A 57 -37.45 35.68 27.69
N VAL A 58 -36.40 34.92 27.75
CA VAL A 58 -36.10 33.83 26.83
C VAL A 58 -36.94 32.63 27.26
N ASN A 59 -37.76 32.14 26.34
CA ASN A 59 -38.56 30.93 26.52
C ASN A 59 -38.33 30.00 25.36
N LEU A 60 -37.47 29.02 25.57
CA LEU A 60 -37.08 28.04 24.56
C LEU A 60 -37.62 26.66 24.91
N THR A 61 -37.94 25.92 23.88
CA THR A 61 -38.32 24.51 23.97
C THR A 61 -37.60 23.73 22.88
N GLY A 62 -37.47 22.42 23.08
CA GLY A 62 -36.83 21.58 22.09
C GLY A 62 -37.02 20.11 22.41
N ILE A 63 -36.34 19.29 21.60
CA ILE A 63 -36.27 17.85 21.77
C ILE A 63 -34.82 17.41 21.86
N SER A 64 -34.57 16.25 22.46
CA SER A 64 -33.24 15.66 22.57
C SER A 64 -33.33 14.14 22.48
N THR A 65 -32.38 13.53 21.79
CA THR A 65 -32.21 12.07 21.75
C THR A 65 -31.30 11.54 22.85
N ILE A 66 -30.68 12.44 23.64
CA ILE A 66 -29.84 12.11 24.78
C ILE A 66 -30.46 12.58 26.10
N PRO A 67 -30.18 11.92 27.24
CA PRO A 67 -30.66 12.33 28.54
C PRO A 67 -30.07 13.67 29.00
N LEU A 68 -30.87 14.69 29.26
CA LEU A 68 -30.45 16.04 29.65
C LEU A 68 -30.34 16.24 31.18
N LYS A 69 -30.04 15.19 31.94
CA LYS A 69 -29.99 15.28 33.42
C LYS A 69 -28.89 16.23 33.95
N ASN A 70 -27.78 16.30 33.22
CA ASN A 70 -26.62 17.13 33.53
C ASN A 70 -26.47 18.30 32.55
N ALA A 71 -27.54 18.65 31.86
CA ALA A 71 -27.49 19.77 30.93
C ALA A 71 -27.37 21.09 31.69
N SER A 72 -26.36 21.86 31.35
CA SER A 72 -26.20 23.24 31.73
C SER A 72 -26.51 24.18 30.56
N TRP A 73 -26.76 25.44 30.85
CA TRP A 73 -27.00 26.42 29.82
C TRP A 73 -26.21 27.70 30.09
N SER A 74 -25.92 28.43 29.00
CA SER A 74 -25.33 29.77 29.08
C SER A 74 -25.92 30.70 28.03
N ILE A 75 -25.96 32.00 28.32
CA ILE A 75 -26.20 33.06 27.36
C ILE A 75 -24.88 33.79 27.16
N VAL A 76 -24.36 33.67 25.94
CA VAL A 76 -23.05 34.17 25.55
C VAL A 76 -23.21 35.34 24.61
N ASN A 77 -22.78 36.52 25.03
CA ASN A 77 -22.80 37.73 24.21
C ASN A 77 -21.72 37.64 23.14
N ILE A 78 -22.14 37.74 21.88
CA ILE A 78 -21.31 37.78 20.69
C ILE A 78 -21.38 39.11 19.94
N SER A 79 -21.93 40.17 20.54
CA SER A 79 -21.93 41.52 19.96
C SER A 79 -20.52 42.14 19.89
N GLY A 80 -19.62 41.74 20.80
CA GLY A 80 -18.23 42.20 20.87
C GLY A 80 -17.26 41.38 20.00
N LEU A 81 -15.97 41.73 20.08
CA LEU A 81 -14.89 40.98 19.40
C LEU A 81 -14.62 39.63 20.05
N THR A 82 -14.85 39.52 21.34
CA THR A 82 -14.66 38.29 22.12
C THR A 82 -15.97 37.90 22.78
N PRO A 83 -16.37 36.62 22.64
CA PRO A 83 -17.57 36.10 23.31
C PRO A 83 -17.44 36.23 24.86
N THR A 84 -18.52 36.61 25.51
CA THR A 84 -18.57 36.75 26.99
C THR A 84 -19.87 36.13 27.53
N THR A 85 -19.74 35.22 28.49
CA THR A 85 -20.92 34.65 29.17
C THR A 85 -21.55 35.72 30.08
N LEU A 86 -22.82 36.03 29.81
CA LEU A 86 -23.60 36.97 30.60
C LEU A 86 -24.39 36.27 31.70
N LEU A 87 -25.06 35.18 31.37
CA LEU A 87 -25.88 34.38 32.26
C LEU A 87 -25.55 32.90 32.09
N SER A 88 -25.69 32.12 33.12
CA SER A 88 -25.55 30.66 33.05
C SER A 88 -26.30 30.00 34.20
N GLY A 89 -26.67 28.75 33.99
CA GLY A 89 -27.32 27.93 35.01
C GLY A 89 -27.04 26.44 34.83
N PRO A 90 -27.08 25.69 35.93
CA PRO A 90 -26.72 24.25 35.89
C PRO A 90 -27.85 23.31 35.45
N TYR A 91 -29.08 23.84 35.26
CA TYR A 91 -30.26 23.02 34.95
C TYR A 91 -31.20 23.71 33.98
N LEU A 92 -31.85 22.93 33.12
CA LEU A 92 -33.00 23.37 32.33
C LEU A 92 -34.25 23.55 33.22
N THR A 93 -35.21 24.37 32.78
CA THR A 93 -36.44 24.61 33.51
C THR A 93 -37.28 23.35 33.65
N SER A 94 -37.39 22.55 32.56
CA SER A 94 -37.98 21.21 32.63
C SER A 94 -37.37 20.28 31.60
N VAL A 95 -37.38 18.98 31.93
CA VAL A 95 -37.05 17.88 31.01
C VAL A 95 -38.05 16.78 31.23
N GLN A 96 -38.69 16.32 30.17
CA GLN A 96 -39.74 15.30 30.20
C GLN A 96 -39.45 14.20 29.17
N PRO A 97 -39.45 12.91 29.54
CA PRO A 97 -39.38 11.82 28.57
C PRO A 97 -40.66 11.81 27.73
N VAL A 98 -40.51 11.75 26.40
CA VAL A 98 -41.62 11.67 25.42
C VAL A 98 -41.75 10.26 24.87
N ALA A 99 -40.63 9.59 24.63
CA ALA A 99 -40.53 8.21 24.18
C ALA A 99 -39.23 7.59 24.72
N GLU A 100 -38.98 6.33 24.38
CA GLU A 100 -37.69 5.70 24.58
C GLU A 100 -36.64 6.50 23.77
N ASP A 101 -35.59 6.99 24.45
CA ASP A 101 -34.54 7.84 23.88
C ASP A 101 -35.00 9.16 23.22
N LEU A 102 -36.15 9.71 23.67
CA LEU A 102 -36.59 11.02 23.22
C LEU A 102 -37.10 11.84 24.42
N PHE A 103 -36.56 13.03 24.58
CA PHE A 103 -36.86 13.95 25.68
C PHE A 103 -37.31 15.29 25.11
N SER A 104 -38.38 15.85 25.68
CA SER A 104 -38.70 17.27 25.49
C SER A 104 -38.11 18.09 26.61
N TRP A 105 -37.64 19.28 26.29
CA TRP A 105 -37.07 20.18 27.28
C TRP A 105 -37.57 21.61 27.14
N SER A 106 -37.48 22.38 28.20
CA SER A 106 -37.71 23.83 28.18
C SER A 106 -36.69 24.57 29.00
N LEU A 107 -36.39 25.80 28.56
CA LEU A 107 -35.56 26.77 29.25
C LEU A 107 -36.27 28.11 29.33
N ILE A 108 -36.45 28.64 30.54
CA ILE A 108 -37.05 29.96 30.77
C ILE A 108 -36.03 30.78 31.60
N VAL A 109 -35.59 31.91 31.02
CA VAL A 109 -34.58 32.78 31.62
C VAL A 109 -35.05 34.21 31.53
N ASP A 110 -34.95 34.95 32.65
CA ASP A 110 -35.18 36.39 32.68
C ASP A 110 -33.96 37.11 32.09
N VAL A 111 -34.17 37.93 31.08
CA VAL A 111 -33.15 38.66 30.33
C VAL A 111 -33.47 40.17 30.17
N ALA A 112 -34.38 40.71 31.01
CA ALA A 112 -34.85 42.08 30.92
C ALA A 112 -33.73 43.15 30.88
N ASP A 113 -32.60 42.86 31.48
CA ASP A 113 -31.42 43.78 31.51
C ASP A 113 -30.32 43.38 30.48
N VAL A 114 -30.64 42.48 29.58
CA VAL A 114 -29.63 41.98 28.60
C VAL A 114 -29.95 42.51 27.19
N ASP A 115 -28.92 43.17 26.60
CA ASP A 115 -29.04 43.74 25.25
C ASP A 115 -27.83 43.25 24.42
N CYS A 116 -28.06 42.29 23.53
CA CYS A 116 -26.99 41.65 22.77
C CYS A 116 -27.48 40.86 21.55
N THR A 117 -26.55 40.61 20.64
CA THR A 117 -26.58 39.40 19.81
C THR A 117 -25.94 38.30 20.64
N CYS A 118 -26.65 37.23 20.92
CA CYS A 118 -26.19 36.21 21.86
C CYS A 118 -26.40 34.80 21.28
N TYR A 119 -25.58 33.87 21.80
CA TYR A 119 -25.90 32.44 21.73
C TYR A 119 -26.62 32.03 23.02
N VAL A 120 -27.65 31.21 22.88
CA VAL A 120 -28.05 30.32 23.96
C VAL A 120 -27.37 28.98 23.71
N GLU A 121 -26.50 28.60 24.61
CA GLU A 121 -25.77 27.33 24.55
C GLU A 121 -26.36 26.36 25.56
N LEU A 122 -26.55 25.13 25.12
CA LEU A 122 -26.86 23.99 25.99
C LEU A 122 -25.66 23.05 25.94
N ASN A 123 -25.10 22.79 27.13
CA ASN A 123 -23.93 21.92 27.29
C ASN A 123 -24.36 20.66 28.05
N VAL A 124 -24.10 19.50 27.49
CA VAL A 124 -24.42 18.20 28.09
C VAL A 124 -23.18 17.34 28.17
N ASP A 125 -22.81 16.99 29.41
CA ASP A 125 -21.74 16.04 29.65
C ASP A 125 -22.32 14.63 29.65
N GLU A 126 -22.00 13.83 28.65
CA GLU A 126 -22.32 12.40 28.60
C GLU A 126 -21.28 11.56 29.31
N GLU A 127 -21.71 10.85 30.37
CA GLU A 127 -20.96 9.69 30.86
C GLU A 127 -21.18 8.51 29.90
N ARG A 128 -20.39 8.41 28.83
CA ARG A 128 -20.37 7.20 27.98
C ARG A 128 -19.82 6.04 28.78
N ARG A 129 -20.72 5.17 29.30
CA ARG A 129 -20.32 3.89 29.87
C ARG A 129 -19.69 3.05 28.77
N GLY A 130 -18.37 3.00 28.74
CA GLY A 130 -17.61 2.09 27.90
C GLY A 130 -18.03 0.64 28.18
N ASN A 131 -18.57 -0.03 27.19
CA ASN A 131 -18.86 -1.46 27.24
C ASN A 131 -17.52 -2.23 27.22
N GLY A 132 -17.02 -2.54 28.40
CA GLY A 132 -16.03 -3.61 28.59
C GLY A 132 -14.57 -3.20 28.69
N GLY A 133 -14.08 -3.20 29.92
CA GLY A 133 -12.70 -3.57 30.24
C GLY A 133 -11.65 -2.46 30.21
N LEU A 134 -11.29 -2.00 31.39
CA LEU A 134 -10.11 -1.19 31.71
C LEU A 134 -10.12 0.30 31.21
N GLY A 135 -10.92 1.12 31.86
CA GLY A 135 -10.43 2.40 32.35
C GLY A 135 -10.12 3.53 31.37
N ASN A 136 -10.89 3.72 30.29
CA ASN A 136 -10.99 5.03 29.65
C ASN A 136 -12.47 5.42 29.57
N GLU A 137 -12.92 6.22 30.52
CA GLU A 137 -14.16 6.99 30.43
C GLU A 137 -13.93 8.07 29.37
N GLN A 138 -14.41 7.84 28.15
CA GLN A 138 -14.52 8.92 27.17
C GLN A 138 -15.72 9.77 27.55
N HIS A 139 -15.47 10.95 28.12
CA HIS A 139 -16.47 11.96 28.32
C HIS A 139 -16.84 12.55 26.95
N GLY A 140 -18.06 12.28 26.47
CA GLY A 140 -18.64 12.99 25.33
C GLY A 140 -19.14 14.34 25.84
N HIS A 141 -18.87 15.40 25.13
CA HIS A 141 -19.39 16.74 25.40
C HIS A 141 -20.23 17.17 24.21
N ASP A 142 -21.54 17.26 24.42
CA ASP A 142 -22.49 17.71 23.39
C ASP A 142 -22.86 19.18 23.65
N ILE A 143 -22.70 20.02 22.63
CA ILE A 143 -23.06 21.44 22.69
C ILE A 143 -24.10 21.72 21.63
N ALA A 144 -25.22 22.33 22.01
CA ALA A 144 -26.19 22.87 21.06
C ALA A 144 -26.28 24.40 21.23
N ARG A 145 -26.33 25.12 20.13
CA ARG A 145 -26.35 26.59 20.10
C ARG A 145 -27.54 27.10 19.33
N LEU A 146 -28.09 28.23 19.76
CA LEU A 146 -29.14 28.98 19.05
C LEU A 146 -28.77 30.47 19.09
N VAL A 147 -28.74 31.11 17.92
CA VAL A 147 -28.60 32.58 17.84
C VAL A 147 -29.86 33.24 18.27
N VAL A 148 -29.76 34.16 19.22
CA VAL A 148 -30.88 34.98 19.71
C VAL A 148 -30.51 36.46 19.75
N TYR A 149 -31.50 37.33 19.54
CA TYR A 149 -31.41 38.75 19.70
C TYR A 149 -32.17 39.18 20.95
N LEU A 150 -31.43 39.76 21.93
CA LEU A 150 -31.96 40.20 23.20
C LEU A 150 -31.94 41.73 23.25
N GLY A 151 -33.04 42.34 23.77
CA GLY A 151 -33.17 43.79 23.86
C GLY A 151 -33.38 44.45 22.46
N GLU A 152 -33.07 45.75 22.39
CA GLU A 152 -33.31 46.57 21.20
C GLU A 152 -32.03 46.94 20.41
N ASN A 153 -30.88 46.87 21.04
CA ASN A 153 -29.63 47.39 20.49
C ASN A 153 -28.56 46.31 20.38
N HIS A 154 -27.38 46.70 19.92
CA HIS A 154 -26.20 45.85 19.81
C HIS A 154 -26.38 44.58 18.92
N HIS A 155 -27.40 44.60 18.05
CA HIS A 155 -27.68 43.51 17.14
C HIS A 155 -26.75 43.58 15.92
N ARG A 156 -26.25 42.42 15.47
CA ARG A 156 -25.43 42.25 14.26
C ARG A 156 -25.84 40.99 13.49
N PRO A 157 -25.58 40.89 12.20
CA PRO A 157 -25.70 39.62 11.50
C PRO A 157 -24.69 38.62 12.04
N VAL A 158 -25.01 37.32 11.97
CA VAL A 158 -24.20 36.24 12.55
C VAL A 158 -24.11 35.09 11.56
N PHE A 159 -22.93 34.49 11.46
CA PHE A 159 -22.78 33.13 10.97
C PHE A 159 -23.09 32.19 12.13
N PRO A 160 -24.24 31.49 12.17
CA PRO A 160 -24.55 30.59 13.25
C PRO A 160 -23.56 29.45 13.29
N HIS A 161 -23.22 29.00 14.47
CA HIS A 161 -22.40 27.80 14.73
C HIS A 161 -20.88 27.93 14.61
N GLU A 162 -20.35 29.11 14.29
CA GLU A 162 -18.89 29.30 14.18
C GLU A 162 -18.30 30.04 15.36
N ILE A 163 -18.00 29.33 16.42
CA ILE A 163 -17.11 29.88 17.46
C ILE A 163 -16.24 28.74 17.98
N ASP A 164 -15.28 28.26 17.33
CA ASP A 164 -14.13 27.59 17.97
C ASP A 164 -13.18 26.92 16.99
N HIS A 165 -12.69 27.65 16.01
CA HIS A 165 -11.48 27.20 15.32
C HIS A 165 -10.19 27.49 16.11
N MET A 166 -10.29 27.95 17.34
CA MET A 166 -9.11 28.31 18.15
C MET A 166 -8.60 27.18 19.04
N SER A 167 -9.29 26.04 19.11
CA SER A 167 -8.89 24.93 19.99
C SER A 167 -8.36 23.70 19.27
N GLU A 168 -8.46 23.65 17.94
CA GLU A 168 -7.85 22.55 17.21
C GLU A 168 -6.34 22.70 17.13
N SER A 169 -5.64 21.60 17.35
CA SER A 169 -4.20 21.53 17.16
C SER A 169 -3.86 22.00 15.75
N MET A 170 -2.98 23.00 15.64
CA MET A 170 -2.51 23.44 14.33
C MET A 170 -1.90 22.25 13.59
N PRO A 171 -2.18 22.10 12.28
CA PRO A 171 -1.59 21.04 11.49
C PRO A 171 -0.06 21.11 11.56
N GLU A 172 0.58 19.99 11.84
CA GLU A 172 2.04 19.91 11.99
C GLU A 172 2.77 19.86 10.63
N SER A 173 2.04 19.60 9.54
CA SER A 173 2.59 19.45 8.19
C SER A 173 1.70 20.08 7.14
N LEU A 174 2.29 20.36 5.96
CA LEU A 174 1.53 20.79 4.78
C LEU A 174 0.51 19.74 4.33
N ALA A 175 0.87 18.46 4.45
CA ALA A 175 -0.02 17.34 4.15
C ALA A 175 -1.28 17.36 5.04
N GLU A 176 -1.12 17.56 6.34
CA GLU A 176 -2.23 17.66 7.28
C GLU A 176 -3.09 18.89 7.03
N ALA A 177 -2.48 20.04 6.72
CA ALA A 177 -3.21 21.24 6.34
C ALA A 177 -4.04 21.06 5.06
N SER A 178 -3.50 20.34 4.06
CA SER A 178 -4.21 20.05 2.81
C SER A 178 -5.36 19.05 3.00
N ASP A 179 -5.27 18.15 3.98
CA ASP A 179 -6.32 17.19 4.30
C ASP A 179 -7.61 17.84 4.79
N HIS A 180 -7.51 18.99 5.43
CA HIS A 180 -8.63 19.79 5.94
C HIS A 180 -9.03 20.93 4.98
N ALA A 181 -8.28 21.14 3.90
CA ALA A 181 -8.56 22.18 2.94
C ALA A 181 -9.66 21.79 1.96
N THR A 182 -10.54 22.74 1.64
CA THR A 182 -11.46 22.61 0.53
C THR A 182 -10.73 22.87 -0.78
N LEU A 183 -10.91 21.97 -1.75
CA LEU A 183 -10.27 22.05 -3.04
C LEU A 183 -10.82 23.20 -3.89
N LEU A 184 -9.93 24.01 -4.47
CA LEU A 184 -10.26 25.16 -5.27
C LEU A 184 -9.49 25.11 -6.61
N SER A 185 -9.99 24.32 -7.58
CA SER A 185 -9.37 24.20 -8.91
C SER A 185 -9.94 25.21 -9.93
N SER A 186 -11.16 25.73 -9.69
CA SER A 186 -11.85 26.69 -10.55
C SER A 186 -12.79 27.55 -9.72
N GLU A 187 -13.65 28.37 -10.36
CA GLU A 187 -14.73 29.07 -9.66
C GLU A 187 -15.55 28.09 -8.82
N PHE A 188 -15.72 28.39 -7.56
CA PHE A 188 -16.34 27.55 -6.57
C PHE A 188 -17.34 28.35 -5.73
N ASN A 189 -18.51 27.74 -5.44
CA ASN A 189 -19.53 28.36 -4.62
C ASN A 189 -19.59 27.72 -3.24
N ILE A 190 -19.45 28.54 -2.21
CA ILE A 190 -19.57 28.14 -0.81
C ILE A 190 -20.88 28.66 -0.24
N SER A 191 -21.63 27.83 0.44
CA SER A 191 -22.82 28.23 1.18
C SER A 191 -22.56 28.30 2.67
N TYR A 192 -22.88 29.44 3.27
CA TYR A 192 -22.87 29.65 4.71
C TYR A 192 -24.27 30.00 5.21
N PRO A 193 -24.77 29.38 6.27
CA PRO A 193 -25.96 29.88 6.94
C PRO A 193 -25.66 31.26 7.51
N ILE A 194 -26.59 32.20 7.36
CA ILE A 194 -26.46 33.57 7.89
C ILE A 194 -27.75 34.01 8.56
N VAL A 195 -27.65 34.53 9.75
CA VAL A 195 -28.74 35.14 10.48
C VAL A 195 -28.67 36.64 10.36
N THR A 196 -29.68 37.25 9.78
CA THR A 196 -29.75 38.70 9.65
C THR A 196 -30.30 39.35 10.93
N ALA A 197 -29.67 40.43 11.36
CA ALA A 197 -30.10 41.13 12.56
C ALA A 197 -31.48 41.81 12.35
N PRO A 198 -32.28 41.96 13.41
CA PRO A 198 -33.55 42.69 13.34
C PRO A 198 -33.37 44.10 12.77
N ASN A 199 -34.30 44.50 11.92
CA ASN A 199 -34.33 45.84 11.28
C ASN A 199 -33.06 46.17 10.46
N SER A 200 -32.23 45.20 10.09
CA SER A 200 -30.95 45.43 9.41
C SER A 200 -31.05 45.60 7.90
N GLY A 201 -32.15 45.17 7.30
CA GLY A 201 -32.18 44.97 5.87
C GLY A 201 -31.34 43.78 5.41
N SER A 202 -31.00 43.74 4.12
CA SER A 202 -30.19 42.67 3.56
C SER A 202 -28.70 42.86 3.83
N ILE A 203 -27.90 41.78 3.67
CA ILE A 203 -26.44 41.87 3.55
C ILE A 203 -26.09 42.67 2.31
N VAL A 204 -25.17 43.62 2.44
CA VAL A 204 -24.79 44.57 1.36
C VAL A 204 -23.36 44.38 0.87
N SER A 205 -22.50 43.77 1.66
CA SER A 205 -21.15 43.39 1.24
C SER A 205 -20.63 42.19 2.01
N VAL A 206 -19.77 41.42 1.37
CA VAL A 206 -18.98 40.36 1.97
C VAL A 206 -17.51 40.60 1.63
N GLN A 207 -16.65 40.50 2.60
CA GLN A 207 -15.22 40.66 2.48
C GLN A 207 -14.50 39.44 3.04
N ALA A 208 -13.38 39.07 2.42
CA ALA A 208 -12.49 38.07 2.91
C ALA A 208 -11.12 38.66 3.21
N MET A 209 -10.54 38.29 4.35
CA MET A 209 -9.12 38.48 4.64
C MET A 209 -8.39 37.23 4.17
N VAL A 210 -7.56 37.36 3.12
CA VAL A 210 -6.94 36.23 2.40
C VAL A 210 -5.44 36.23 2.61
N CYS A 211 -4.87 35.08 2.93
CA CYS A 211 -3.42 34.91 3.08
C CYS A 211 -2.97 33.49 2.74
N PRO A 212 -1.69 33.29 2.31
CA PRO A 212 -1.09 31.98 2.23
C PRO A 212 -1.01 31.32 3.63
N ALA A 213 -1.47 30.08 3.72
CA ALA A 213 -1.55 29.35 5.00
C ALA A 213 -1.06 27.89 4.83
N PRO A 214 0.22 27.66 4.45
CA PRO A 214 0.74 26.34 4.14
C PRO A 214 0.66 25.34 5.32
N TYR A 215 0.49 25.87 6.53
CA TYR A 215 0.31 25.06 7.75
C TYR A 215 -1.02 25.38 8.46
N GLY A 216 -2.05 25.77 7.70
CA GLY A 216 -3.34 26.16 8.25
C GLY A 216 -3.34 27.52 8.96
N VAL A 217 -2.22 28.27 8.91
CA VAL A 217 -2.07 29.59 9.55
C VAL A 217 -1.45 30.58 8.55
N CYS A 218 -1.96 31.81 8.55
CA CYS A 218 -1.40 32.89 7.73
C CYS A 218 0.10 33.07 7.95
N THR A 219 0.87 32.97 6.88
CA THR A 219 2.32 33.23 6.90
C THR A 219 2.68 34.67 6.53
N THR A 220 1.73 35.42 5.99
CA THR A 220 1.90 36.83 5.61
C THR A 220 0.75 37.68 6.16
N THR A 221 0.85 39.01 6.04
CA THR A 221 -0.28 39.89 6.37
C THR A 221 -1.44 39.60 5.41
N PRO A 222 -2.65 39.31 5.94
CA PRO A 222 -3.81 39.08 5.10
C PRO A 222 -4.18 40.29 4.23
N VAL A 223 -4.67 40.01 3.05
CA VAL A 223 -5.15 41.02 2.09
C VAL A 223 -6.69 40.98 2.10
N GLU A 224 -7.32 42.17 2.15
CA GLU A 224 -8.78 42.29 2.08
C GLU A 224 -9.24 42.20 0.63
N VAL A 225 -10.22 41.33 0.38
CA VAL A 225 -10.82 41.09 -0.96
C VAL A 225 -12.33 41.15 -0.82
N ASP A 226 -12.98 41.92 -1.74
CA ASP A 226 -14.44 41.94 -1.86
C ASP A 226 -14.92 40.66 -2.55
N MET A 227 -15.84 39.93 -1.91
CA MET A 227 -16.35 38.66 -2.43
C MET A 227 -17.69 38.84 -3.16
N PRO A 228 -17.83 38.28 -4.36
CA PRO A 228 -19.15 38.15 -5.01
C PRO A 228 -20.04 37.22 -4.16
N PHE A 229 -21.30 37.63 -3.96
CA PHE A 229 -22.21 36.86 -3.14
C PHE A 229 -23.67 37.01 -3.59
N THR A 230 -24.49 36.04 -3.18
CA THR A 230 -25.94 36.12 -3.21
C THR A 230 -26.52 35.63 -1.89
N VAL A 231 -27.64 36.18 -1.47
CA VAL A 231 -28.35 35.74 -0.25
C VAL A 231 -29.69 35.19 -0.65
N SER A 232 -30.02 33.98 -0.18
CA SER A 232 -31.29 33.31 -0.38
C SER A 232 -31.71 32.63 0.93
N GLU A 233 -32.87 32.97 1.45
CA GLU A 233 -33.53 32.30 2.60
C GLU A 233 -32.67 32.13 3.87
N ASN A 234 -31.76 32.87 4.24
CA ASN A 234 -30.78 32.70 5.33
C ASN A 234 -29.52 31.92 4.94
N GLU A 235 -29.28 31.71 3.64
CA GLU A 235 -28.02 31.23 3.13
C GLU A 235 -27.30 32.35 2.38
N LEU A 236 -26.01 32.47 2.68
CA LEU A 236 -25.06 33.32 1.97
C LEU A 236 -24.26 32.42 1.03
N LEU A 237 -24.47 32.59 -0.27
CA LEU A 237 -23.69 31.90 -1.29
C LEU A 237 -22.56 32.81 -1.76
N LEU A 238 -21.31 32.39 -1.56
CA LEU A 238 -20.11 33.09 -1.97
C LEU A 238 -19.53 32.43 -3.22
N ALA A 239 -19.15 33.24 -4.22
CA ALA A 239 -18.38 32.77 -5.35
C ALA A 239 -16.90 33.08 -5.13
N VAL A 240 -16.10 32.03 -4.97
CA VAL A 240 -14.65 32.10 -4.82
C VAL A 240 -14.02 31.73 -6.17
N ASP A 241 -13.42 32.72 -6.85
CA ASP A 241 -12.72 32.51 -8.10
C ASP A 241 -11.22 32.80 -7.90
N PRO A 242 -10.36 31.75 -7.92
CA PRO A 242 -8.92 31.91 -7.73
C PRO A 242 -8.28 32.87 -8.75
N ALA A 243 -8.78 32.87 -9.98
CA ALA A 243 -8.25 33.74 -11.05
C ALA A 243 -8.55 35.22 -10.82
N LEU A 244 -9.76 35.54 -10.29
CA LEU A 244 -10.12 36.91 -9.94
C LEU A 244 -9.33 37.45 -8.75
N ILE A 245 -9.04 36.58 -7.78
CA ILE A 245 -8.30 36.89 -6.55
C ILE A 245 -6.79 36.86 -6.82
N GLN A 246 -6.35 36.30 -7.95
CA GLN A 246 -4.94 36.08 -8.31
C GLN A 246 -4.20 35.20 -7.27
N LEU A 247 -4.80 34.08 -6.91
CA LEU A 247 -4.15 33.11 -6.02
C LEU A 247 -3.07 32.35 -6.80
N ASP A 248 -1.91 32.23 -6.17
CA ASP A 248 -0.89 31.27 -6.58
C ASP A 248 -1.28 29.86 -6.08
N GLU A 249 -0.59 28.83 -6.60
CA GLU A 249 -0.70 27.45 -6.09
C GLU A 249 -0.40 27.39 -4.61
N GLY A 250 -1.17 26.61 -3.87
CA GLY A 250 -0.93 26.36 -2.44
C GLY A 250 -2.16 26.40 -1.55
N VAL A 251 -1.91 26.31 -0.26
CA VAL A 251 -2.95 26.39 0.78
C VAL A 251 -3.18 27.82 1.19
N TRP A 252 -4.45 28.21 1.21
CA TRP A 252 -4.89 29.58 1.48
C TRP A 252 -5.93 29.61 2.59
N GLN A 253 -5.82 30.59 3.50
CA GLN A 253 -6.81 30.89 4.50
C GLN A 253 -7.65 32.08 4.06
N PHE A 254 -8.97 31.96 4.23
CA PHE A 254 -9.95 33.00 4.03
C PHE A 254 -10.72 33.20 5.32
N ASP A 255 -10.73 34.43 5.84
CA ASP A 255 -11.57 34.81 6.97
C ASP A 255 -12.68 35.74 6.44
N PHE A 256 -13.87 35.19 6.24
CA PHE A 256 -15.02 35.91 5.66
C PHE A 256 -15.74 36.75 6.72
N THR A 257 -16.19 37.94 6.33
CA THR A 257 -17.09 38.79 7.12
C THR A 257 -18.19 39.35 6.22
N ALA A 258 -19.41 39.41 6.74
CA ALA A 258 -20.55 39.99 6.02
C ALA A 258 -21.03 41.27 6.75
N LYS A 259 -21.45 42.27 5.96
CA LYS A 259 -22.00 43.56 6.46
C LYS A 259 -23.43 43.71 6.03
N ASP A 260 -24.27 44.16 6.95
CA ASP A 260 -25.65 44.54 6.65
C ASP A 260 -25.79 46.00 6.20
N ALA A 261 -27.01 46.41 5.83
CA ALA A 261 -27.29 47.78 5.36
C ALA A 261 -27.05 48.88 6.42
N LEU A 262 -26.93 48.50 7.70
CA LEU A 262 -26.55 49.41 8.79
C LEU A 262 -25.05 49.39 9.08
N LEU A 263 -24.25 48.75 8.21
CA LEU A 263 -22.79 48.57 8.31
C LEU A 263 -22.33 47.78 9.55
N ARG A 264 -23.20 46.99 10.14
CA ARG A 264 -22.86 46.05 11.22
C ARG A 264 -22.25 44.81 10.59
N THR A 265 -21.20 44.31 11.23
CA THR A 265 -20.38 43.24 10.66
C THR A 265 -20.57 41.95 11.46
N THR A 266 -20.61 40.80 10.81
CA THR A 266 -20.51 39.49 11.45
C THR A 266 -19.17 39.32 12.14
N HIS A 267 -19.03 38.29 12.97
CA HIS A 267 -17.71 37.71 13.23
C HIS A 267 -17.14 37.14 11.93
N SER A 268 -15.85 36.93 11.91
CA SER A 268 -15.23 36.24 10.78
C SER A 268 -15.50 34.75 10.87
N THR A 269 -15.77 34.16 9.71
CA THR A 269 -15.78 32.70 9.53
C THR A 269 -14.58 32.30 8.71
N ARG A 270 -13.89 31.24 9.09
CA ARG A 270 -12.65 30.77 8.47
C ARG A 270 -12.94 29.62 7.51
N ALA A 271 -12.25 29.64 6.35
CA ALA A 271 -12.15 28.48 5.47
C ALA A 271 -10.70 28.33 4.99
N ILE A 272 -10.27 27.09 4.85
CA ILE A 272 -8.98 26.74 4.28
C ILE A 272 -9.22 26.15 2.90
N PHE A 273 -8.50 26.65 1.90
CA PHE A 273 -8.59 26.21 0.52
C PHE A 273 -7.23 25.74 0.02
N LEU A 274 -7.25 24.66 -0.75
CA LEU A 274 -6.12 24.23 -1.56
C LEU A 274 -6.37 24.67 -3.01
N HIS A 275 -5.56 25.59 -3.51
CA HIS A 275 -5.53 25.95 -4.93
C HIS A 275 -4.45 25.14 -5.62
N ASP A 276 -4.88 24.19 -6.46
CA ASP A 276 -4.03 23.27 -7.18
C ASP A 276 -4.54 23.13 -8.61
N THR A 277 -3.68 23.43 -9.58
CA THR A 277 -3.98 23.38 -11.02
C THR A 277 -3.02 22.46 -11.78
N GLN A 278 -2.09 21.82 -11.10
CA GLN A 278 -1.04 21.01 -11.70
C GLN A 278 -1.29 19.51 -11.44
N ALA A 279 -0.91 18.70 -12.40
CA ALA A 279 -0.93 17.26 -12.23
C ALA A 279 0.39 16.79 -11.59
N PRO A 280 0.35 15.73 -10.76
CA PRO A 280 1.54 15.18 -10.15
C PRO A 280 2.55 14.70 -11.19
N THR A 281 3.83 15.02 -10.97
CA THR A 281 4.94 14.54 -11.77
C THR A 281 5.45 13.22 -11.19
N ILE A 282 5.55 12.18 -12.04
CA ILE A 282 5.90 10.83 -11.63
C ILE A 282 7.26 10.44 -12.23
N SER A 283 8.14 9.88 -11.42
CA SER A 283 9.37 9.23 -11.87
C SER A 283 9.38 7.77 -11.43
N LEU A 284 9.56 6.86 -12.37
CA LEU A 284 9.70 5.43 -12.11
C LEU A 284 11.17 5.04 -12.13
N THR A 285 11.55 4.12 -11.23
CA THR A 285 12.90 3.58 -11.14
C THR A 285 12.84 2.06 -11.05
N LEU A 286 13.43 1.38 -12.03
CA LEU A 286 13.58 -0.07 -12.09
C LEU A 286 14.79 -0.44 -12.98
N ASP A 287 15.23 -1.69 -12.91
CA ASP A 287 16.25 -2.23 -13.81
C ASP A 287 15.64 -2.50 -15.19
N SER A 288 16.26 -1.99 -16.24
CA SER A 288 15.78 -2.11 -17.62
C SER A 288 15.93 -3.53 -18.21
N VAL A 289 16.78 -4.38 -17.60
CA VAL A 289 16.99 -5.78 -17.99
C VAL A 289 17.16 -6.62 -16.73
N VAL A 290 16.37 -7.66 -16.61
CA VAL A 290 16.36 -8.59 -15.47
C VAL A 290 16.23 -10.01 -16.01
N ASN A 291 16.59 -11.00 -15.20
CA ASN A 291 16.34 -12.39 -15.56
C ASN A 291 14.98 -12.82 -15.02
N GLU A 292 14.35 -13.80 -15.67
CA GLU A 292 13.12 -14.40 -15.16
C GLU A 292 13.32 -14.95 -13.73
N SER A 293 12.25 -14.94 -12.95
CA SER A 293 12.22 -15.33 -11.52
C SER A 293 13.15 -14.55 -10.61
N GLU A 294 13.89 -13.56 -11.09
CA GLU A 294 14.54 -12.61 -10.22
C GLU A 294 13.53 -11.56 -9.73
N PRO A 295 13.61 -11.15 -8.47
CA PRO A 295 12.71 -10.13 -7.93
C PRO A 295 13.00 -8.77 -8.58
N ILE A 296 11.97 -8.14 -9.16
CA ILE A 296 12.05 -6.84 -9.83
C ILE A 296 11.42 -5.80 -8.92
N HIS A 297 12.23 -4.84 -8.47
CA HIS A 297 11.76 -3.72 -7.65
C HIS A 297 11.43 -2.53 -8.54
N VAL A 298 10.18 -2.06 -8.47
CA VAL A 298 9.74 -0.84 -9.15
C VAL A 298 9.38 0.20 -8.11
N TYR A 299 10.08 1.32 -8.12
CA TYR A 299 9.84 2.43 -7.21
C TYR A 299 9.26 3.62 -7.97
N ALA A 300 8.27 4.27 -7.36
CA ALA A 300 7.73 5.53 -7.81
C ALA A 300 8.19 6.67 -6.89
N SER A 301 8.54 7.79 -7.49
CA SER A 301 8.75 9.06 -6.80
C SER A 301 7.77 10.07 -7.36
N LEU A 302 7.06 10.77 -6.49
CA LEU A 302 6.06 11.76 -6.84
C LEU A 302 6.53 13.15 -6.45
N ASP A 303 6.24 14.11 -7.30
CA ASP A 303 6.43 15.54 -7.00
C ASP A 303 5.20 16.30 -7.49
N ASP A 304 4.51 16.93 -6.56
CA ASP A 304 3.29 17.70 -6.82
C ASP A 304 3.29 19.05 -6.10
N GLY A 305 4.42 19.43 -5.55
CA GLY A 305 4.66 20.76 -4.96
C GLY A 305 3.88 21.09 -3.70
N TYR A 306 2.57 20.83 -3.65
CA TYR A 306 1.70 21.25 -2.55
C TYR A 306 0.84 20.14 -1.96
N VAL A 307 0.64 19.07 -2.69
CA VAL A 307 -0.28 18.03 -2.26
C VAL A 307 0.41 17.12 -1.27
N GLY A 308 -0.12 17.10 -0.08
CA GLY A 308 0.24 16.11 0.93
C GLY A 308 -0.23 14.73 0.53
N ALA A 309 0.02 13.77 1.37
CA ALA A 309 0.01 12.32 1.20
C ALA A 309 -1.25 11.64 0.61
N LYS A 310 -2.24 12.34 0.08
CA LYS A 310 -3.47 11.70 -0.43
C LYS A 310 -3.50 11.66 -1.96
N TYR A 311 -2.80 10.68 -2.50
CA TYR A 311 -2.94 10.31 -3.90
C TYR A 311 -3.78 9.05 -4.07
N SER A 312 -4.43 8.92 -5.21
CA SER A 312 -4.96 7.66 -5.67
C SER A 312 -4.04 7.10 -6.74
N MET A 313 -3.30 6.06 -6.42
CA MET A 313 -2.36 5.41 -7.33
C MET A 313 -2.98 4.19 -7.98
N THR A 314 -2.73 4.02 -9.27
CA THR A 314 -3.18 2.86 -10.04
C THR A 314 -2.03 2.35 -10.89
N TRP A 315 -1.53 1.19 -10.52
CA TRP A 315 -0.49 0.47 -11.25
C TRP A 315 -1.10 -0.47 -12.29
N SER A 316 -0.39 -0.64 -13.40
CA SER A 316 -0.65 -1.73 -14.33
C SER A 316 0.63 -2.18 -15.00
N LEU A 317 0.68 -3.48 -15.33
CA LEU A 317 1.76 -4.15 -16.04
C LEU A 317 1.24 -4.58 -17.41
N GLU A 318 1.98 -4.26 -18.45
CA GLU A 318 1.69 -4.64 -19.83
C GLU A 318 2.78 -5.57 -20.35
N TYR A 319 2.38 -6.65 -21.01
CA TYR A 319 3.27 -7.65 -21.60
C TYR A 319 3.15 -7.60 -23.12
N GLU A 320 4.28 -7.48 -23.83
CA GLU A 320 4.38 -7.49 -25.31
C GLU A 320 3.42 -6.54 -26.04
N ASN A 321 3.02 -5.42 -25.42
CA ASN A 321 2.04 -4.46 -25.92
C ASN A 321 0.63 -5.02 -26.20
N GLU A 322 0.28 -6.18 -25.62
CA GLU A 322 -1.00 -6.84 -25.90
C GLU A 322 -1.88 -7.02 -24.67
N GLN A 323 -1.30 -7.35 -23.53
CA GLN A 323 -2.05 -7.67 -22.30
C GLN A 323 -1.67 -6.75 -21.15
N ARG A 324 -2.65 -6.01 -20.68
CA ARG A 324 -2.48 -5.15 -19.49
C ARG A 324 -3.23 -5.75 -18.31
N ARG A 325 -2.54 -5.94 -17.20
CA ARG A 325 -3.11 -6.42 -15.94
C ARG A 325 -2.82 -5.48 -14.77
N ALA A 326 -3.65 -5.51 -13.75
CA ALA A 326 -3.31 -4.94 -12.46
C ALA A 326 -2.27 -5.83 -11.74
N PRO A 327 -1.40 -5.26 -10.89
CA PRO A 327 -0.54 -6.05 -10.03
C PRO A 327 -1.37 -6.95 -9.10
N LEU A 328 -0.82 -8.12 -8.77
CA LEU A 328 -1.41 -9.01 -7.78
C LEU A 328 -1.20 -8.43 -6.37
N SER A 329 -2.03 -8.82 -5.41
CA SER A 329 -1.96 -8.27 -4.06
C SER A 329 -0.61 -8.51 -3.35
N HIS A 330 0.11 -9.58 -3.71
CA HIS A 330 1.43 -9.88 -3.18
C HIS A 330 2.58 -9.17 -3.91
N GLU A 331 2.31 -8.60 -5.08
CA GLU A 331 3.26 -7.77 -5.85
C GLU A 331 3.29 -6.32 -5.34
N VAL A 332 2.26 -5.88 -4.61
CA VAL A 332 2.18 -4.53 -4.04
C VAL A 332 2.80 -4.54 -2.64
N VAL A 333 3.98 -3.95 -2.49
CA VAL A 333 4.68 -3.80 -1.19
C VAL A 333 4.19 -2.56 -0.45
N SER A 334 4.08 -1.44 -1.17
CA SER A 334 3.50 -0.17 -0.70
C SER A 334 2.86 0.54 -1.89
N GLU A 335 2.23 1.67 -1.65
CA GLU A 335 1.61 2.45 -2.74
C GLU A 335 2.62 2.87 -3.81
N ASP A 336 3.87 3.15 -3.42
CA ASP A 336 4.97 3.61 -4.25
C ASP A 336 5.98 2.51 -4.64
N HIS A 337 5.72 1.24 -4.28
CA HIS A 337 6.68 0.15 -4.50
C HIS A 337 5.98 -1.14 -4.93
N LEU A 338 6.35 -1.65 -6.10
CA LEU A 338 6.00 -2.99 -6.55
C LEU A 338 7.21 -3.92 -6.46
N LEU A 339 6.92 -5.19 -6.16
CA LEU A 339 7.86 -6.31 -6.23
C LEU A 339 7.27 -7.36 -7.18
N LEU A 340 7.81 -7.43 -8.39
CA LEU A 340 7.34 -8.35 -9.41
C LEU A 340 8.23 -9.60 -9.46
N ASN A 341 7.60 -10.75 -9.66
CA ASN A 341 8.26 -12.01 -9.98
C ASN A 341 7.65 -12.51 -11.29
N LEU A 342 8.40 -12.39 -12.38
CA LEU A 342 7.95 -12.74 -13.71
C LEU A 342 8.68 -14.00 -14.20
N THR A 343 7.93 -14.94 -14.74
CA THR A 343 8.45 -16.22 -15.25
C THR A 343 8.60 -16.23 -16.77
N ASP A 344 7.78 -15.43 -17.47
CA ASP A 344 7.80 -15.40 -18.94
C ASP A 344 8.83 -14.38 -19.43
N GLN A 345 9.71 -14.78 -20.34
CA GLN A 345 10.62 -13.86 -21.04
C GLN A 345 9.84 -12.88 -21.92
N GLY A 346 10.37 -11.69 -22.14
CA GLY A 346 9.75 -10.74 -23.07
C GLY A 346 9.90 -9.29 -22.68
N ALA A 347 9.22 -8.43 -23.42
CA ALA A 347 9.17 -6.99 -23.17
C ALA A 347 7.96 -6.65 -22.30
N TYR A 348 8.22 -5.95 -21.22
CA TYR A 348 7.21 -5.49 -20.28
C TYR A 348 7.24 -3.97 -20.15
N THR A 349 6.07 -3.39 -19.88
CA THR A 349 5.95 -1.97 -19.56
C THR A 349 5.17 -1.83 -18.25
N VAL A 350 5.75 -1.16 -17.27
CA VAL A 350 5.03 -0.75 -16.05
C VAL A 350 4.42 0.63 -16.30
N HIS A 351 3.15 0.77 -15.94
CA HIS A 351 2.44 2.04 -15.98
C HIS A 351 1.97 2.42 -14.59
N LEU A 352 2.10 3.68 -14.25
CA LEU A 352 1.54 4.27 -13.06
C LEU A 352 0.67 5.47 -13.44
N SER A 353 -0.54 5.50 -12.93
CA SER A 353 -1.44 6.66 -12.98
C SER A 353 -1.68 7.14 -11.55
N VAL A 354 -1.45 8.41 -11.31
CA VAL A 354 -1.64 9.04 -10.00
C VAL A 354 -2.65 10.16 -10.16
N ARG A 355 -3.67 10.13 -9.31
CA ARG A 355 -4.64 11.21 -9.22
C ARG A 355 -4.45 11.90 -7.88
N ASP A 356 -4.26 13.23 -7.91
CA ASP A 356 -4.19 14.08 -6.73
C ASP A 356 -5.57 14.36 -6.12
N LEU A 357 -5.60 15.14 -5.04
CA LEU A 357 -6.84 15.59 -4.41
C LEU A 357 -7.66 16.52 -5.32
N ALA A 358 -7.00 17.30 -6.16
CA ALA A 358 -7.63 18.21 -7.12
C ALA A 358 -8.30 17.47 -8.28
N GLY A 359 -7.97 16.18 -8.44
CA GLY A 359 -8.48 15.35 -9.51
C GLY A 359 -7.62 15.39 -10.77
N HIS A 360 -6.46 16.05 -10.75
CA HIS A 360 -5.52 16.05 -11.86
C HIS A 360 -4.85 14.69 -11.97
N LEU A 361 -4.52 14.28 -13.19
CA LEU A 361 -4.01 12.95 -13.48
C LEU A 361 -2.58 13.04 -14.04
N GLY A 362 -1.61 12.60 -13.26
CA GLY A 362 -0.27 12.29 -13.70
C GLY A 362 -0.16 10.87 -14.22
N THR A 363 0.68 10.62 -15.20
CA THR A 363 0.97 9.28 -15.71
C THR A 363 2.44 9.12 -16.02
N ALA A 364 2.99 7.93 -15.75
CA ALA A 364 4.33 7.55 -16.16
C ALA A 364 4.33 6.09 -16.62
N SER A 365 5.29 5.76 -17.48
CA SER A 365 5.54 4.39 -17.89
C SER A 365 7.01 4.17 -18.11
N GLU A 366 7.48 2.94 -17.81
CA GLU A 366 8.87 2.53 -18.01
C GLU A 366 8.91 1.11 -18.58
N ASP A 367 9.75 0.92 -19.59
CA ASP A 367 9.92 -0.35 -20.27
C ASP A 367 11.10 -1.14 -19.68
N PHE A 368 10.96 -2.45 -19.59
CA PHE A 368 12.03 -3.35 -19.20
C PHE A 368 11.91 -4.70 -19.94
N THR A 369 13.00 -5.46 -19.93
CA THR A 369 13.05 -6.77 -20.59
C THR A 369 13.37 -7.86 -19.59
N VAL A 370 12.59 -8.92 -19.58
CA VAL A 370 12.87 -10.14 -18.84
C VAL A 370 13.59 -11.12 -19.79
N LEU A 371 14.78 -11.55 -19.37
CA LEU A 371 15.59 -12.50 -20.12
C LEU A 371 15.35 -13.90 -19.59
N ASN A 372 15.20 -14.84 -20.51
CA ASN A 372 15.14 -16.26 -20.21
C ASN A 372 16.44 -16.73 -19.54
N LEU A 373 16.33 -17.50 -18.47
CA LEU A 373 17.38 -18.28 -17.84
C LEU A 373 17.38 -19.69 -18.44
N ARG A 374 18.50 -20.14 -18.93
CA ARG A 374 18.62 -21.49 -19.46
C ARG A 374 18.48 -22.53 -18.36
N PRO A 375 17.76 -23.64 -18.60
CA PRO A 375 17.66 -24.73 -17.67
C PRO A 375 19.03 -25.35 -17.38
N THR A 376 19.17 -26.01 -16.24
CA THR A 376 20.38 -26.76 -15.90
C THR A 376 20.05 -28.25 -15.90
N ALA A 377 20.62 -29.00 -16.86
CA ALA A 377 20.48 -30.43 -16.93
C ALA A 377 21.37 -31.12 -15.87
N ARG A 378 20.76 -32.07 -15.12
CA ARG A 378 21.46 -32.92 -14.15
C ARG A 378 20.97 -34.36 -14.27
N ILE A 379 21.93 -35.30 -14.23
CA ILE A 379 21.65 -36.73 -14.20
C ILE A 379 22.10 -37.25 -12.85
N SER A 380 21.23 -37.98 -12.18
CA SER A 380 21.59 -38.75 -10.99
C SER A 380 21.29 -40.24 -11.19
N ILE A 381 22.02 -41.08 -10.48
CA ILE A 381 21.78 -42.51 -10.36
C ILE A 381 21.87 -42.87 -8.88
N GLU A 382 20.89 -43.61 -8.37
CA GLU A 382 20.80 -43.98 -6.96
C GLU A 382 20.98 -42.78 -5.99
N GLY A 383 20.54 -41.58 -6.39
CA GLY A 383 20.66 -40.35 -5.59
C GLY A 383 22.04 -39.70 -5.66
N MET A 384 22.95 -40.20 -6.50
CA MET A 384 24.26 -39.59 -6.73
C MET A 384 24.24 -38.82 -8.07
N VAL A 385 24.50 -37.52 -8.02
CA VAL A 385 24.62 -36.68 -9.24
C VAL A 385 25.89 -37.03 -9.99
N LEU A 386 25.74 -37.34 -11.26
CA LEU A 386 26.86 -37.62 -12.15
C LEU A 386 27.43 -36.31 -12.72
N SER A 387 28.75 -36.24 -12.81
CA SER A 387 29.40 -35.11 -13.48
C SER A 387 29.25 -35.22 -14.99
N ASP A 388 29.23 -34.08 -15.68
CA ASP A 388 29.28 -34.06 -17.13
C ASP A 388 30.49 -34.81 -17.65
N ASN A 389 30.30 -35.64 -18.68
CA ASN A 389 31.28 -36.61 -19.22
C ASN A 389 31.78 -37.62 -18.16
N GLY A 390 31.05 -37.78 -17.06
CA GLY A 390 31.36 -38.78 -16.02
C GLY A 390 31.05 -40.19 -16.51
N ARG A 391 31.84 -41.17 -16.00
CA ARG A 391 31.61 -42.59 -16.27
C ARG A 391 31.10 -43.31 -15.04
N PHE A 392 30.08 -44.13 -15.23
CA PHE A 392 29.52 -44.96 -14.19
C PHE A 392 29.33 -46.39 -14.71
N SER A 393 29.67 -47.39 -13.88
CA SER A 393 29.57 -48.77 -14.26
C SER A 393 28.43 -49.44 -13.48
N VAL A 394 27.57 -50.21 -14.19
CA VAL A 394 26.42 -50.92 -13.64
C VAL A 394 26.44 -52.37 -14.12
N ASP A 395 25.91 -53.29 -13.31
CA ASP A 395 25.76 -54.71 -13.75
C ASP A 395 24.50 -54.89 -14.60
N LEU A 396 24.60 -55.68 -15.68
CA LEU A 396 23.48 -55.98 -16.55
C LEU A 396 22.25 -56.59 -15.84
N GLN A 397 22.46 -57.19 -14.68
CA GLN A 397 21.40 -57.86 -13.89
C GLN A 397 20.80 -56.98 -12.79
N GLU A 398 21.36 -55.81 -12.56
CA GLU A 398 20.83 -54.86 -11.59
C GLU A 398 19.80 -53.97 -12.26
N GLU A 399 18.69 -53.71 -11.53
CA GLU A 399 17.73 -52.68 -11.91
C GLU A 399 18.31 -51.31 -11.48
N TRP A 400 18.57 -50.46 -12.39
CA TRP A 400 19.03 -49.09 -12.16
C TRP A 400 18.22 -48.10 -13.00
N GLU A 401 18.18 -46.87 -12.57
CA GLU A 401 17.46 -45.77 -13.19
C GLU A 401 18.33 -44.51 -13.18
N LEU A 402 18.49 -43.90 -14.36
CA LEU A 402 18.99 -42.52 -14.45
C LEU A 402 17.82 -41.60 -14.23
N ASN A 403 18.03 -40.61 -13.38
CA ASN A 403 17.01 -39.67 -12.98
C ASN A 403 17.45 -38.23 -13.25
N ALA A 404 16.62 -37.48 -14.00
CA ALA A 404 16.80 -36.09 -14.36
C ALA A 404 16.00 -35.13 -13.47
N SER A 405 15.28 -35.62 -12.45
CA SER A 405 14.40 -34.76 -11.61
C SER A 405 15.16 -33.71 -10.80
N GLU A 406 16.48 -33.80 -10.72
CA GLU A 406 17.32 -32.77 -10.13
C GLU A 406 17.76 -31.69 -11.13
N SER A 407 17.38 -31.83 -12.40
CA SER A 407 17.48 -30.73 -13.34
C SER A 407 16.58 -29.60 -12.86
N PHE A 408 17.05 -28.39 -12.95
CA PHE A 408 16.29 -27.26 -12.43
C PHE A 408 16.31 -26.11 -13.41
N ASP A 409 15.18 -25.47 -13.41
CA ASP A 409 14.86 -24.19 -13.97
C ASP A 409 13.66 -23.66 -13.17
N ASN A 410 13.19 -22.48 -13.52
CA ASN A 410 11.94 -21.95 -12.98
C ASN A 410 10.78 -22.89 -13.31
N GLU A 411 10.72 -23.35 -14.55
CA GLU A 411 9.77 -24.34 -15.06
C GLU A 411 10.46 -25.31 -16.01
N VAL A 412 10.97 -26.43 -15.48
CA VAL A 412 11.47 -27.52 -16.34
C VAL A 412 10.29 -28.22 -16.99
N VAL A 413 10.22 -28.10 -18.29
CA VAL A 413 9.04 -28.49 -19.03
C VAL A 413 9.18 -29.85 -19.71
N ASP A 414 10.36 -30.19 -20.29
CA ASP A 414 10.52 -31.41 -21.02
C ASP A 414 11.93 -32.01 -20.97
N TYR A 415 11.99 -33.34 -21.11
CA TYR A 415 13.23 -34.10 -21.07
C TYR A 415 13.39 -34.89 -22.35
N LEU A 416 14.60 -34.93 -22.90
CA LEU A 416 14.97 -35.77 -24.03
C LEU A 416 16.28 -36.48 -23.70
N TRP A 417 16.19 -37.80 -23.61
CA TRP A 417 17.34 -38.69 -23.48
C TRP A 417 17.78 -39.13 -24.86
N VAL A 418 19.05 -39.02 -25.19
CA VAL A 418 19.65 -39.50 -26.42
C VAL A 418 20.71 -40.56 -26.07
N ILE A 419 20.60 -41.74 -26.64
CA ILE A 419 21.43 -42.88 -26.35
C ILE A 419 22.27 -43.19 -27.58
N ASN A 420 23.58 -43.15 -27.50
CA ASN A 420 24.54 -43.45 -28.55
C ASN A 420 24.27 -42.71 -29.87
N ASP A 421 23.72 -41.48 -29.82
CA ASP A 421 23.28 -40.67 -30.97
C ASP A 421 22.22 -41.31 -31.90
N ASP A 422 21.65 -42.43 -31.50
CA ASP A 422 20.89 -43.32 -32.39
C ASP A 422 19.45 -43.46 -31.90
N ARG A 423 19.19 -43.43 -30.62
CA ARG A 423 17.90 -43.63 -30.01
C ARG A 423 17.56 -42.52 -29.02
N SER A 424 16.34 -42.09 -29.04
CA SER A 424 15.86 -41.07 -28.09
C SER A 424 14.59 -41.49 -27.34
N VAL A 425 14.48 -41.03 -26.09
CA VAL A 425 13.31 -41.17 -25.20
C VAL A 425 12.93 -39.78 -24.71
N ARG A 426 11.69 -39.38 -24.94
CA ARG A 426 11.21 -38.02 -24.60
C ARG A 426 10.07 -38.06 -23.59
N GLY A 427 9.93 -36.98 -22.79
CA GLY A 427 8.78 -36.73 -21.94
C GLY A 427 8.83 -37.47 -20.60
N THR A 428 9.96 -38.11 -20.24
CA THR A 428 10.13 -38.75 -18.94
C THR A 428 11.38 -38.20 -18.24
N PRO A 429 11.30 -37.89 -16.94
CA PRO A 429 12.49 -37.49 -16.17
C PRO A 429 13.40 -38.68 -15.89
N THR A 430 13.00 -39.90 -16.18
CA THR A 430 13.77 -41.11 -15.87
C THR A 430 14.04 -41.97 -17.09
N LEU A 431 15.20 -42.62 -17.10
CA LEU A 431 15.63 -43.60 -18.08
C LEU A 431 16.03 -44.87 -17.34
N ASP A 432 15.27 -45.94 -17.48
CA ASP A 432 15.48 -47.21 -16.79
C ASP A 432 16.43 -48.16 -17.53
N SER A 433 16.93 -49.19 -16.81
CA SER A 433 17.86 -50.21 -17.31
C SER A 433 17.33 -50.95 -18.51
N THR A 434 16.00 -51.02 -18.76
CA THR A 434 15.43 -51.73 -19.90
C THR A 434 15.74 -51.01 -21.21
N GLN A 435 16.02 -49.74 -21.16
CA GLN A 435 16.38 -48.91 -22.33
C GLN A 435 17.86 -49.12 -22.78
N LEU A 436 18.70 -49.64 -21.87
CA LEU A 436 20.12 -49.91 -22.09
C LEU A 436 20.42 -51.38 -21.74
N SER A 437 20.07 -52.32 -22.61
CA SER A 437 20.15 -53.75 -22.36
C SER A 437 21.38 -54.45 -22.92
N GLU A 438 22.27 -53.72 -23.62
CA GLU A 438 23.46 -54.29 -24.25
C GLU A 438 24.70 -54.06 -23.39
N VAL A 439 25.56 -55.09 -23.23
CA VAL A 439 26.84 -55.01 -22.54
C VAL A 439 27.78 -54.11 -23.33
N GLY A 440 28.42 -53.15 -22.67
CA GLY A 440 29.37 -52.24 -23.28
C GLY A 440 29.25 -50.83 -22.73
N LEU A 441 29.95 -49.92 -23.40
CA LEU A 441 29.93 -48.51 -23.05
C LEU A 441 28.86 -47.80 -23.87
N HIS A 442 27.95 -47.09 -23.17
CA HIS A 442 26.88 -46.32 -23.76
C HIS A 442 27.06 -44.86 -23.40
N GLN A 443 26.94 -43.99 -24.37
CA GLN A 443 26.86 -42.56 -24.18
C GLN A 443 25.38 -42.18 -24.02
N VAL A 444 25.04 -41.51 -22.94
CA VAL A 444 23.71 -41.02 -22.65
C VAL A 444 23.76 -39.51 -22.48
N GLU A 445 23.08 -38.81 -23.38
CA GLU A 445 22.91 -37.37 -23.29
C GLU A 445 21.48 -37.07 -22.79
N LEU A 446 21.38 -36.21 -21.79
CA LEU A 446 20.13 -35.62 -21.35
C LEU A 446 20.05 -34.19 -21.90
N ILE A 447 19.00 -33.87 -22.61
CA ILE A 447 18.67 -32.52 -23.04
C ILE A 447 17.40 -32.11 -22.29
N VAL A 448 17.49 -30.99 -21.56
CA VAL A 448 16.35 -30.41 -20.83
C VAL A 448 15.93 -29.14 -21.56
N PHE A 449 14.62 -28.98 -21.70
CA PHE A 449 14.00 -27.83 -22.33
C PHE A 449 13.23 -27.04 -21.26
N ASP A 450 13.27 -25.73 -21.34
CA ASP A 450 12.35 -24.86 -20.62
C ASP A 450 11.08 -24.60 -21.46
N ASP A 451 10.17 -23.77 -20.93
CA ASP A 451 8.92 -23.38 -21.58
C ASP A 451 9.14 -22.39 -22.72
N ASP A 452 10.18 -21.57 -22.66
CA ASP A 452 10.57 -20.60 -23.68
C ASP A 452 11.42 -21.19 -24.80
N GLY A 453 11.78 -22.48 -24.70
CA GLY A 453 12.48 -23.25 -25.71
C GLY A 453 14.00 -23.18 -25.68
N ALA A 454 14.60 -22.62 -24.62
CA ALA A 454 16.03 -22.77 -24.39
C ALA A 454 16.36 -24.19 -23.91
N THR A 455 17.60 -24.59 -24.06
CA THR A 455 18.02 -25.95 -23.75
C THR A 455 19.38 -25.97 -23.08
N HIS A 456 19.56 -26.98 -22.25
CA HIS A 456 20.87 -27.36 -21.72
C HIS A 456 21.04 -28.87 -21.78
N SER A 457 22.23 -29.36 -22.11
CA SER A 457 22.50 -30.80 -22.11
C SER A 457 23.67 -31.18 -21.22
N THR A 458 23.65 -32.41 -20.74
CA THR A 458 24.73 -33.07 -20.02
C THR A 458 24.89 -34.49 -20.54
N VAL A 459 26.12 -34.98 -20.61
CA VAL A 459 26.45 -36.30 -21.18
C VAL A 459 27.09 -37.14 -20.10
N VAL A 460 26.71 -38.42 -20.02
CA VAL A 460 27.37 -39.40 -19.14
C VAL A 460 27.69 -40.67 -19.91
N GLU A 461 28.74 -41.38 -19.51
CA GLU A 461 29.09 -42.69 -20.04
C GLU A 461 28.63 -43.77 -19.07
N ILE A 462 27.77 -44.66 -19.51
CA ILE A 462 27.28 -45.80 -18.69
C ILE A 462 27.96 -47.06 -19.25
N GLU A 463 28.77 -47.71 -18.44
CA GLU A 463 29.40 -49.00 -18.77
C GLU A 463 28.58 -50.14 -18.16
N ILE A 464 27.94 -50.92 -19.02
CA ILE A 464 27.16 -52.08 -18.60
C ILE A 464 28.08 -53.29 -18.61
N LEU A 465 28.31 -53.82 -17.38
CA LEU A 465 29.19 -54.95 -17.17
C LEU A 465 28.41 -56.25 -17.43
N GLY A 466 28.98 -57.11 -18.27
CA GLY A 466 28.45 -58.45 -18.47
C GLY A 466 28.78 -59.35 -17.25
N LYS A 467 28.00 -60.37 -17.06
CA LYS A 467 28.27 -61.37 -16.02
C LYS A 467 29.67 -61.93 -16.21
N GLU A 468 30.56 -61.71 -15.25
CA GLU A 468 31.83 -62.45 -15.24
C GLU A 468 31.49 -63.93 -15.26
N SER A 469 31.94 -64.62 -16.34
CA SER A 469 31.75 -66.07 -16.42
C SER A 469 32.54 -66.71 -15.24
N GLU A 470 31.88 -67.43 -14.36
CA GLU A 470 32.50 -68.18 -13.23
C GLU A 470 33.50 -69.25 -13.67
N GLU A 471 34.09 -69.09 -14.90
CA GLU A 471 34.96 -70.12 -15.50
C GLU A 471 36.39 -70.11 -14.96
N SER A 472 36.74 -69.18 -14.08
CA SER A 472 38.16 -69.03 -13.62
C SER A 472 38.47 -69.61 -12.24
N GLN A 473 37.53 -70.11 -11.49
CA GLN A 473 37.87 -70.68 -10.14
C GLN A 473 38.38 -72.14 -10.15
N ARG A 474 38.31 -72.82 -11.32
CA ARG A 474 38.88 -74.17 -11.44
C ARG A 474 40.41 -74.16 -11.63
N GLY A 475 40.98 -73.09 -12.13
CA GLY A 475 42.42 -72.92 -12.33
C GLY A 475 43.24 -72.98 -11.03
N PRO A 476 42.92 -72.25 -10.00
CA PRO A 476 43.70 -72.29 -8.75
C PRO A 476 43.55 -73.58 -7.99
N LEU A 477 42.38 -74.28 -8.13
CA LEU A 477 42.18 -75.59 -7.46
C LEU A 477 43.04 -76.66 -8.15
N LEU A 478 43.13 -76.69 -9.48
CA LEU A 478 44.03 -77.59 -10.23
C LEU A 478 45.50 -77.28 -10.01
N ALA A 479 45.86 -76.00 -9.90
CA ALA A 479 47.21 -75.60 -9.53
C ALA A 479 47.60 -76.01 -8.10
N LEU A 480 46.67 -75.90 -7.14
CA LEU A 480 46.85 -76.37 -5.76
C LEU A 480 47.00 -77.88 -5.69
N LEU A 481 46.21 -78.67 -6.46
CA LEU A 481 46.34 -80.13 -6.53
C LEU A 481 47.66 -80.51 -7.22
N ALA A 482 48.11 -79.82 -8.24
CA ALA A 482 49.43 -80.05 -8.85
C ALA A 482 50.58 -79.74 -7.86
N LEU A 483 50.46 -78.69 -7.07
CA LEU A 483 51.43 -78.35 -6.04
C LEU A 483 51.49 -79.41 -4.90
N VAL A 484 50.33 -79.93 -4.49
CA VAL A 484 50.25 -81.01 -3.50
C VAL A 484 50.85 -82.32 -4.03
N ALA A 485 50.64 -82.62 -5.33
CA ALA A 485 51.24 -83.78 -5.99
C ALA A 485 52.78 -83.66 -6.11
N ILE A 486 53.25 -82.48 -6.46
CA ILE A 486 54.72 -82.17 -6.51
C ILE A 486 55.33 -82.25 -5.09
N ALA A 487 54.64 -81.68 -4.09
CA ALA A 487 55.12 -81.76 -2.69
C ALA A 487 55.18 -83.20 -2.17
N ALA A 488 54.17 -84.06 -2.50
CA ALA A 488 54.16 -85.49 -2.19
C ALA A 488 55.29 -86.26 -2.91
N PHE A 489 55.54 -85.89 -4.19
CA PHE A 489 56.65 -86.46 -4.96
C PHE A 489 57.99 -86.05 -4.39
N VAL A 490 58.19 -84.84 -3.99
CA VAL A 490 59.43 -84.37 -3.32
C VAL A 490 59.63 -85.00 -1.98
N LEU A 491 58.56 -85.24 -1.20
CA LEU A 491 58.63 -85.97 0.10
C LEU A 491 59.00 -87.42 -0.08
N VAL A 492 58.53 -88.09 -1.16
CA VAL A 492 58.96 -89.47 -1.47
C VAL A 492 60.43 -89.54 -1.90
N LEU A 493 60.94 -88.52 -2.61
CA LEU A 493 62.36 -88.45 -2.93
C LEU A 493 63.26 -88.10 -1.76
N ARG A 494 62.78 -87.39 -0.77
CA ARG A 494 63.56 -86.96 0.41
C ARG A 494 63.76 -88.01 1.45
N ASN A 495 63.05 -89.14 1.41
CA ASN A 495 63.23 -90.28 2.28
C ASN A 495 64.31 -91.30 1.87
N ARG A 496 65.20 -90.85 0.94
CA ARG A 496 66.44 -91.56 0.68
C ARG A 496 67.62 -90.77 1.24
N GLU A 497 68.09 -91.19 2.48
CA GLU A 497 69.38 -90.72 3.03
C GLU A 497 70.53 -91.06 2.16
N PRO A 498 71.65 -90.31 2.08
CA PRO A 498 72.69 -90.42 3.12
C PRO A 498 73.45 -89.10 3.47
N SER A 499 73.95 -89.15 4.70
CA SER A 499 75.17 -88.66 5.29
C SER A 499 75.70 -87.21 5.01
N SER A 500 75.92 -86.52 6.12
CA SER A 500 76.60 -85.27 6.36
C SER A 500 78.07 -85.22 5.89
N PRO A 501 78.84 -84.10 5.81
CA PRO A 501 79.33 -83.42 7.02
C PRO A 501 79.39 -81.86 7.03
N ASP A 502 79.36 -81.43 8.31
CA ASP A 502 80.02 -80.29 8.97
C ASP A 502 80.30 -78.88 8.27
N LEU A 503 79.74 -77.88 8.80
CA LEU A 503 80.08 -76.59 9.45
C LEU A 503 81.09 -75.61 8.68
N PRO A 504 81.16 -74.26 8.95
CA PRO A 504 80.77 -73.60 10.23
C PRO A 504 80.05 -72.20 10.09
N LYS A 505 79.62 -71.75 11.27
CA LYS A 505 79.08 -70.45 11.68
C LYS A 505 79.95 -69.23 11.29
N TRP A 506 79.26 -68.15 11.11
CA TRP A 506 79.72 -66.82 11.60
C TRP A 506 78.50 -65.95 11.96
N ASN A 507 78.60 -65.38 13.15
CA ASN A 507 77.79 -64.37 13.80
C ASN A 507 78.11 -62.97 13.34
N THR A 508 77.24 -62.06 13.47
CA THR A 508 77.22 -60.78 14.22
C THR A 508 76.30 -59.81 13.55
N SER A 509 75.31 -59.44 14.26
CA SER A 509 75.06 -58.30 15.18
C SER A 509 75.35 -56.92 14.56
N ASP A 510 74.42 -56.07 14.65
CA ASP A 510 74.14 -54.86 15.41
C ASP A 510 73.26 -53.91 14.65
N SER A 511 72.14 -53.62 15.20
CA SER A 511 71.75 -52.50 16.04
C SER A 511 72.04 -51.10 15.45
N PHE A 512 71.03 -50.28 15.43
CA PHE A 512 70.93 -48.92 15.96
C PHE A 512 69.67 -48.25 15.35
N VAL A 513 68.57 -48.05 16.10
CA VAL A 513 68.30 -46.99 17.04
C VAL A 513 68.34 -45.59 16.44
N SER A 514 67.26 -44.93 16.47
CA SER A 514 67.04 -43.58 17.01
C SER A 514 66.14 -42.73 16.13
N ARG A 515 65.02 -42.44 16.62
CA ARG A 515 64.61 -41.23 17.35
C ARG A 515 64.57 -39.93 16.55
N GLY A 516 63.43 -39.28 16.67
CA GLY A 516 63.34 -37.84 16.90
C GLY A 516 62.09 -37.24 16.23
N THR A 517 61.04 -37.15 16.96
CA THR A 517 60.53 -35.93 17.64
C THR A 517 60.48 -34.70 16.78
N GLY A 518 59.34 -34.16 16.61
CA GLY A 518 58.87 -33.03 17.34
C GLY A 518 58.16 -32.07 16.43
N SER A 519 56.93 -31.76 16.77
CA SER A 519 56.55 -30.46 17.32
C SER A 519 56.60 -29.30 16.29
N THR A 520 55.69 -28.51 16.06
CA THR A 520 54.76 -27.71 16.83
C THR A 520 53.98 -26.80 15.88
N SER A 521 52.77 -26.57 16.24
CA SER A 521 51.95 -25.41 15.85
C SER A 521 52.64 -24.08 16.15
N PRO A 522 52.32 -22.99 15.50
CA PRO A 522 51.61 -22.01 16.29
C PRO A 522 50.44 -21.30 15.60
N ARG A 523 49.46 -21.09 16.37
CA ARG A 523 48.41 -20.11 16.46
C ARG A 523 48.99 -18.69 16.39
N ALA A 524 48.32 -17.79 15.66
CA ALA A 524 48.45 -16.36 15.86
C ALA A 524 47.06 -15.71 15.71
N ASP A 525 46.62 -15.20 16.83
CA ASP A 525 45.62 -14.14 17.00
C ASP A 525 46.05 -12.86 16.29
N ALA A 526 45.09 -12.12 15.77
CA ALA A 526 45.12 -10.65 15.73
C ALA A 526 43.72 -10.09 15.70
N THR A 527 43.26 -9.64 16.81
CA THR A 527 42.52 -8.45 17.27
C THR A 527 42.17 -7.42 16.19
N VAL A 528 40.89 -7.15 16.09
CA VAL A 528 40.07 -5.96 16.29
C VAL A 528 40.79 -4.62 16.30
N GLU A 529 40.31 -3.72 15.46
CA GLU A 529 40.20 -2.31 15.81
C GLU A 529 38.98 -1.68 15.08
N GLU A 530 38.06 -1.14 15.89
CA GLU A 530 37.00 -0.21 15.54
C GLU A 530 37.65 1.10 15.06
N ASP A 531 37.06 1.70 14.05
CA ASP A 531 37.13 3.16 13.89
C ASP A 531 35.82 3.68 13.28
N GLU A 532 35.06 4.38 14.11
CA GLU A 532 34.03 5.34 13.78
C GLU A 532 34.69 6.61 13.23
N PRO A 533 34.12 7.29 12.26
CA PRO A 533 34.17 8.73 12.28
C PRO A 533 32.79 9.38 12.20
N ARG A 534 32.58 10.25 13.14
CA ARG A 534 31.66 11.36 13.11
C ARG A 534 31.98 12.31 11.94
N GLY A 535 30.90 12.78 11.34
CA GLY A 535 30.90 13.87 10.39
C GLY A 535 29.45 14.16 9.98
#